data_2af6b0b214943062314a6b7373711450
#
_entry.id   2af6b0b214943062314a6b7373711450
#
_cell.length_a   1.000
_cell.length_b   1.000
_cell.length_c   1.000
_cell.angle_alpha   90.00
_cell.angle_beta   90.00
_cell.angle_gamma   90.00
#
_symmetry.space_group_name_H-M   'P 1'
#
loop_
_entity.id
_entity.type
_entity.pdbx_description
1 polymer ?
#
loop_
_entity_poly.entity_id
_entity_poly.type
_entity_poly.pdbx_seq_one_letter_code
_entity_poly.pdbx_strand_id
1 'polypeptide(L)'
;MRSLNTAATGMLAQQLNVEVISNNIANLNTTGFKRQRAEFQDLLYQGQRRAGTAASDAGGTVPAGIQIGLGVKPTAVYRIHEQGSLLKTDNSLDLAIQGRGFFQVTLPTGETAYTRAGSLQLNNQGTVVTADGFPVVGPGQIPQTATSISVNQSGQVFVQLPGQNTAQQVGQFTMATFVNEAGLLPIGNTSFMPTAASGDAVTGTAGTAGVGTLQQGFVEASNVNAVNEVTSLITAQRAYEMNSKVIQASDQMLNVVNQLR
;
A
#
# COMPACT_ATOMS: atom_id res chain seq x y z
N MET A 1 17.98 -8.77 32.46
CA MET A 1 17.07 -7.82 31.80
C MET A 1 16.83 -8.05 30.30
N ARG A 2 17.34 -9.17 29.70
CA ARG A 2 17.14 -9.44 28.25
C ARG A 2 15.67 -9.68 27.90
N SER A 3 14.95 -10.40 28.76
CA SER A 3 13.50 -10.66 28.56
C SER A 3 12.67 -9.39 28.45
N LEU A 4 12.99 -8.35 29.24
CA LEU A 4 12.32 -7.05 29.18
C LEU A 4 12.58 -6.36 27.84
N ASN A 5 13.83 -6.34 27.34
CA ASN A 5 14.16 -5.74 26.05
C ASN A 5 13.46 -6.48 24.90
N THR A 6 13.48 -7.82 24.91
CA THR A 6 12.80 -8.62 23.87
C THR A 6 11.30 -8.38 23.89
N ALA A 7 10.67 -8.34 25.07
CA ALA A 7 9.25 -8.04 25.20
C ALA A 7 8.92 -6.60 24.79
N ALA A 8 9.76 -5.62 25.13
CA ALA A 8 9.56 -4.22 24.74
C ALA A 8 9.63 -4.05 23.22
N THR A 9 10.63 -4.65 22.55
CA THR A 9 10.71 -4.61 21.07
C THR A 9 9.52 -5.32 20.43
N GLY A 10 9.05 -6.41 21.02
CA GLY A 10 7.84 -7.11 20.58
C GLY A 10 6.58 -6.25 20.70
N MET A 11 6.43 -5.50 21.81
CA MET A 11 5.30 -4.56 21.94
C MET A 11 5.34 -3.43 20.92
N LEU A 12 6.49 -2.82 20.69
CA LEU A 12 6.65 -1.77 19.66
C LEU A 12 6.34 -2.29 18.26
N ALA A 13 6.76 -3.52 17.94
CA ALA A 13 6.44 -4.16 16.68
C ALA A 13 4.93 -4.39 16.52
N GLN A 14 4.24 -4.89 17.58
CA GLN A 14 2.79 -5.10 17.53
C GLN A 14 2.01 -3.79 17.51
N GLN A 15 2.50 -2.73 18.16
CA GLN A 15 1.90 -1.40 18.07
C GLN A 15 1.92 -0.89 16.63
N LEU A 16 3.07 -0.94 15.95
CA LEU A 16 3.17 -0.55 14.54
C LEU A 16 2.24 -1.40 13.66
N ASN A 17 2.15 -2.70 13.93
CA ASN A 17 1.26 -3.60 13.20
C ASN A 17 -0.21 -3.19 13.37
N VAL A 18 -0.64 -2.86 14.60
CA VAL A 18 -1.99 -2.36 14.89
C VAL A 18 -2.25 -1.04 14.16
N GLU A 19 -1.29 -0.11 14.11
CA GLU A 19 -1.42 1.15 13.39
C GLU A 19 -1.63 0.93 11.89
N VAL A 20 -0.85 0.02 11.27
CA VAL A 20 -0.97 -0.33 9.85
C VAL A 20 -2.33 -0.98 9.56
N ILE A 21 -2.76 -1.95 10.38
CA ILE A 21 -4.06 -2.61 10.23
C ILE A 21 -5.21 -1.62 10.40
N SER A 22 -5.12 -0.72 11.39
CA SER A 22 -6.13 0.31 11.61
C SER A 22 -6.24 1.26 10.43
N ASN A 23 -5.11 1.64 9.81
CA ASN A 23 -5.09 2.43 8.59
C ASN A 23 -5.76 1.69 7.42
N ASN A 24 -5.50 0.39 7.26
CA ASN A 24 -6.16 -0.44 6.24
C ASN A 24 -7.67 -0.48 6.45
N ILE A 25 -8.14 -0.72 7.68
CA ILE A 25 -9.57 -0.77 8.00
C ILE A 25 -10.24 0.59 7.73
N ALA A 26 -9.61 1.69 8.15
CA ALA A 26 -10.13 3.04 7.92
C ALA A 26 -10.33 3.36 6.43
N ASN A 27 -9.47 2.79 5.56
CA ASN A 27 -9.48 3.01 4.12
C ASN A 27 -10.15 1.87 3.32
N LEU A 28 -10.98 1.05 3.97
CA LEU A 28 -11.70 -0.05 3.31
C LEU A 28 -12.58 0.42 2.15
N ASN A 29 -13.25 1.57 2.32
CA ASN A 29 -14.16 2.15 1.34
C ASN A 29 -13.51 3.23 0.46
N THR A 30 -12.20 3.46 0.58
CA THR A 30 -11.48 4.46 -0.20
C THR A 30 -11.15 3.90 -1.58
N THR A 31 -11.63 4.54 -2.64
CA THR A 31 -11.39 4.16 -4.04
C THR A 31 -9.91 4.18 -4.38
N GLY A 32 -9.42 3.11 -4.98
CA GLY A 32 -8.00 2.98 -5.39
C GLY A 32 -7.00 2.84 -4.23
N PHE A 33 -7.46 2.69 -2.99
CA PHE A 33 -6.56 2.46 -1.86
C PHE A 33 -5.88 1.10 -1.97
N LYS A 34 -4.60 1.06 -1.59
CA LYS A 34 -3.79 -0.15 -1.57
C LYS A 34 -3.38 -0.49 -0.15
N ARG A 35 -3.68 -1.74 0.25
CA ARG A 35 -3.38 -2.30 1.56
C ARG A 35 -1.90 -2.15 1.91
N GLN A 36 -1.64 -1.71 3.12
CA GLN A 36 -0.29 -1.66 3.68
C GLN A 36 0.03 -2.92 4.47
N ARG A 37 1.30 -3.29 4.49
CA ARG A 37 1.81 -4.40 5.28
C ARG A 37 3.10 -4.00 5.96
N ALA A 38 3.19 -4.28 7.27
CA ALA A 38 4.42 -4.16 8.04
C ALA A 38 5.25 -5.43 7.92
N GLU A 39 6.56 -5.28 7.75
CA GLU A 39 7.53 -6.36 7.79
C GLU A 39 8.48 -6.19 8.97
N PHE A 40 8.83 -7.32 9.57
CA PHE A 40 9.66 -7.38 10.76
C PHE A 40 10.85 -8.31 10.53
N GLN A 41 11.97 -7.96 11.16
CA GLN A 41 13.18 -8.78 11.18
C GLN A 41 13.59 -9.03 12.61
N ASP A 42 14.19 -10.18 12.84
CA ASP A 42 14.85 -10.49 14.10
C ASP A 42 16.12 -9.64 14.30
N LEU A 43 16.46 -9.38 15.55
CA LEU A 43 17.70 -8.74 15.92
C LEU A 43 18.80 -9.79 16.05
N LEU A 44 20.04 -9.29 16.17
CA LEU A 44 21.23 -10.12 16.33
C LEU A 44 21.08 -11.14 17.46
N TYR A 45 21.71 -12.30 17.28
CA TYR A 45 21.78 -13.34 18.31
C TYR A 45 23.03 -13.15 19.17
N GLN A 46 22.85 -13.25 20.47
CA GLN A 46 23.97 -13.29 21.41
C GLN A 46 24.31 -14.75 21.73
N GLY A 47 25.50 -15.19 21.32
CA GLY A 47 26.00 -16.52 21.63
C GLY A 47 26.57 -16.58 23.05
N GLN A 48 26.00 -17.41 23.91
CA GLN A 48 26.56 -17.72 25.23
C GLN A 48 27.56 -18.88 25.12
N ARG A 49 27.28 -19.82 24.22
CA ARG A 49 28.14 -20.96 23.93
C ARG A 49 28.10 -21.25 22.43
N ARG A 50 29.27 -21.39 21.82
CA ARG A 50 29.35 -21.69 20.39
C ARG A 50 29.24 -23.20 20.18
N ALA A 51 28.51 -23.62 19.13
CA ALA A 51 28.54 -25.01 18.66
C ALA A 51 29.96 -25.37 18.20
N GLY A 52 30.39 -26.61 18.44
CA GLY A 52 31.72 -27.09 18.07
C GLY A 52 32.83 -26.74 19.06
N THR A 53 32.56 -26.05 20.19
CA THR A 53 33.57 -25.87 21.24
C THR A 53 33.79 -27.18 22.00
N ALA A 54 35.03 -27.42 22.47
CA ALA A 54 35.34 -28.55 23.30
C ALA A 54 34.50 -28.58 24.58
N ALA A 55 33.83 -29.66 24.88
CA ALA A 55 33.00 -29.83 26.06
C ALA A 55 33.83 -30.26 27.29
N SER A 56 34.96 -30.93 27.08
CA SER A 56 35.88 -31.39 28.11
C SER A 56 37.27 -31.60 27.53
N ASP A 57 38.29 -31.70 28.36
CA ASP A 57 39.65 -32.06 27.98
C ASP A 57 39.75 -33.46 27.33
N ALA A 58 38.73 -34.28 27.45
CA ALA A 58 38.64 -35.62 26.83
C ALA A 58 38.13 -35.62 25.37
N GLY A 59 38.01 -34.45 24.71
CA GLY A 59 37.79 -34.37 23.25
C GLY A 59 36.32 -34.44 22.77
N GLY A 60 35.33 -34.29 23.65
CA GLY A 60 33.90 -34.17 23.23
C GLY A 60 33.61 -32.76 22.67
N THR A 61 33.00 -32.68 21.48
CA THR A 61 32.53 -31.40 20.91
C THR A 61 31.07 -31.19 21.22
N VAL A 62 30.71 -29.93 21.52
CA VAL A 62 29.31 -29.52 21.79
C VAL A 62 28.52 -29.50 20.49
N PRO A 63 27.47 -30.36 20.33
CA PRO A 63 26.72 -30.44 19.08
C PRO A 63 25.85 -29.22 18.82
N ALA A 64 25.40 -28.50 19.87
CA ALA A 64 24.55 -27.33 19.75
C ALA A 64 25.01 -26.19 20.67
N GLY A 65 25.10 -24.97 20.16
CA GLY A 65 25.38 -23.75 20.91
C GLY A 65 24.15 -23.20 21.62
N ILE A 66 24.34 -22.26 22.55
CA ILE A 66 23.27 -21.45 23.15
C ILE A 66 23.34 -20.06 22.53
N GLN A 67 22.32 -19.73 21.72
CA GLN A 67 22.16 -18.44 21.09
C GLN A 67 20.81 -17.87 21.44
N ILE A 68 20.78 -16.63 21.90
CA ILE A 68 19.55 -15.95 22.33
C ILE A 68 19.38 -14.68 21.47
N GLY A 69 18.22 -14.58 20.79
CA GLY A 69 17.86 -13.40 20.02
C GLY A 69 17.57 -12.19 20.91
N LEU A 70 17.90 -11.00 20.45
CA LEU A 70 17.73 -9.74 21.19
C LEU A 70 16.36 -9.08 20.97
N GLY A 71 15.51 -9.67 20.14
CA GLY A 71 14.16 -9.17 19.87
C GLY A 71 13.89 -8.98 18.38
N VAL A 72 12.98 -8.08 18.05
CA VAL A 72 12.47 -7.77 16.72
C VAL A 72 12.60 -6.27 16.41
N LYS A 73 12.80 -5.94 15.14
CA LYS A 73 12.72 -4.56 14.63
C LYS A 73 11.78 -4.49 13.41
N PRO A 74 11.04 -3.38 13.23
CA PRO A 74 10.36 -3.12 11.98
C PRO A 74 11.39 -2.86 10.88
N THR A 75 11.16 -3.42 9.68
CA THR A 75 12.05 -3.25 8.53
C THR A 75 11.45 -2.30 7.52
N ALA A 76 10.18 -2.51 7.18
CA ALA A 76 9.49 -1.71 6.20
C ALA A 76 7.97 -1.74 6.43
N VAL A 77 7.30 -0.70 5.96
CA VAL A 77 5.86 -0.70 5.73
C VAL A 77 5.67 -0.36 4.26
N TYR A 78 5.18 -1.30 3.48
CA TYR A 78 4.99 -1.12 2.04
C TYR A 78 3.55 -1.40 1.62
N ARG A 79 3.19 -0.93 0.43
CA ARG A 79 1.87 -1.16 -0.16
C ARG A 79 1.88 -2.36 -1.09
N ILE A 80 0.79 -3.10 -1.04
CA ILE A 80 0.53 -4.23 -1.93
C ILE A 80 -0.34 -3.70 -3.06
N HIS A 81 0.22 -3.57 -4.27
CA HIS A 81 -0.44 -3.00 -5.44
C HIS A 81 -1.29 -4.02 -6.24
N GLU A 82 -1.71 -5.11 -5.58
CA GLU A 82 -2.69 -6.02 -6.17
C GLU A 82 -3.99 -5.28 -6.50
N GLN A 83 -4.64 -5.70 -7.58
CA GLN A 83 -5.90 -5.10 -8.02
C GLN A 83 -7.00 -5.40 -7.02
N GLY A 84 -7.77 -4.35 -6.64
CA GLY A 84 -9.00 -4.47 -5.89
C GLY A 84 -10.17 -4.94 -6.75
N SER A 85 -11.31 -5.19 -6.13
CA SER A 85 -12.54 -5.49 -6.87
C SER A 85 -13.01 -4.28 -7.67
N LEU A 86 -13.54 -4.53 -8.87
CA LEU A 86 -14.14 -3.47 -9.68
C LEU A 86 -15.62 -3.34 -9.31
N LEU A 87 -16.01 -2.16 -8.86
CA LEU A 87 -17.39 -1.82 -8.53
C LEU A 87 -18.00 -1.04 -9.68
N LYS A 88 -19.15 -1.52 -10.18
CA LYS A 88 -19.91 -0.81 -11.20
C LYS A 88 -20.56 0.44 -10.60
N THR A 89 -20.41 1.54 -11.29
CA THR A 89 -21.06 2.82 -10.99
C THR A 89 -21.85 3.25 -12.23
N ASP A 90 -22.81 4.15 -12.04
CA ASP A 90 -23.61 4.67 -13.17
C ASP A 90 -23.02 5.98 -13.73
N ASN A 91 -21.84 6.39 -13.28
CA ASN A 91 -21.17 7.60 -13.71
C ASN A 91 -20.26 7.33 -14.93
N SER A 92 -20.46 8.07 -16.02
CA SER A 92 -19.68 7.93 -17.25
C SER A 92 -18.22 8.38 -17.13
N LEU A 93 -17.88 9.14 -16.10
CA LEU A 93 -16.51 9.60 -15.84
C LEU A 93 -15.75 8.70 -14.85
N ASP A 94 -16.41 7.73 -14.28
CA ASP A 94 -15.74 6.75 -13.44
C ASP A 94 -15.01 5.73 -14.32
N LEU A 95 -13.71 5.62 -14.14
CA LEU A 95 -12.82 4.80 -14.95
C LEU A 95 -11.99 3.89 -14.05
N ALA A 96 -12.10 2.60 -14.23
CA ALA A 96 -11.23 1.63 -13.57
C ALA A 96 -10.14 1.13 -14.52
N ILE A 97 -8.95 0.92 -13.96
CA ILE A 97 -7.85 0.27 -14.68
C ILE A 97 -7.94 -1.24 -14.38
N GLN A 98 -8.08 -2.04 -15.41
CA GLN A 98 -7.99 -3.50 -15.33
C GLN A 98 -6.58 -3.95 -15.70
N GLY A 99 -5.82 -4.41 -14.72
CA GLY A 99 -4.40 -4.75 -14.87
C GLY A 99 -3.47 -3.71 -14.25
N ARG A 100 -2.22 -3.64 -14.73
CA ARG A 100 -1.19 -2.74 -14.20
C ARG A 100 -1.29 -1.36 -14.82
N GLY A 101 -0.99 -0.33 -14.04
CA GLY A 101 -0.91 1.05 -14.48
C GLY A 101 -1.51 2.03 -13.49
N PHE A 102 -1.24 3.31 -13.71
CA PHE A 102 -1.72 4.44 -12.91
C PHE A 102 -2.16 5.56 -13.84
N PHE A 103 -3.16 6.31 -13.44
CA PHE A 103 -3.48 7.59 -14.06
C PHE A 103 -2.42 8.63 -13.70
N GLN A 104 -2.11 9.49 -14.65
CA GLN A 104 -1.20 10.61 -14.43
C GLN A 104 -2.02 11.85 -14.09
N VAL A 105 -1.68 12.53 -13.01
CA VAL A 105 -2.32 13.76 -12.55
C VAL A 105 -1.26 14.83 -12.35
N THR A 106 -1.58 16.05 -12.69
CA THR A 106 -0.67 17.19 -12.51
C THR A 106 -0.99 17.88 -11.19
N LEU A 107 -0.02 17.96 -10.29
CA LEU A 107 -0.14 18.68 -9.04
C LEU A 107 -0.05 20.20 -9.25
N PRO A 108 -0.55 21.01 -8.31
CA PRO A 108 -0.40 22.47 -8.36
C PRO A 108 1.06 22.95 -8.40
N THR A 109 1.99 22.11 -7.91
CA THR A 109 3.44 22.36 -7.98
C THR A 109 4.01 22.21 -9.39
N GLY A 110 3.25 21.67 -10.35
CA GLY A 110 3.69 21.32 -11.70
C GLY A 110 4.30 19.93 -11.83
N GLU A 111 4.44 19.19 -10.73
CA GLU A 111 4.93 17.82 -10.71
C GLU A 111 3.83 16.82 -11.11
N THR A 112 4.24 15.71 -11.71
CA THR A 112 3.30 14.64 -12.07
C THR A 112 3.18 13.66 -10.92
N ALA A 113 1.96 13.46 -10.42
CA ALA A 113 1.62 12.40 -9.50
C ALA A 113 0.85 11.28 -10.21
N TYR A 114 0.76 10.14 -9.57
CA TYR A 114 0.18 8.93 -10.13
C TYR A 114 -0.91 8.41 -9.18
N THR A 115 -2.07 8.11 -9.72
CA THR A 115 -3.19 7.62 -8.90
C THR A 115 -3.87 6.41 -9.53
N ARG A 116 -4.45 5.60 -8.69
CA ARG A 116 -5.30 4.48 -9.10
C ARG A 116 -6.79 4.80 -8.93
N ALA A 117 -7.10 5.91 -8.24
CA ALA A 117 -8.46 6.36 -8.06
C ALA A 117 -9.03 6.87 -9.39
N GLY A 118 -10.09 6.24 -9.86
CA GLY A 118 -10.74 6.56 -11.13
C GLY A 118 -12.08 7.26 -10.97
N SER A 119 -12.38 7.80 -9.79
CA SER A 119 -13.53 8.69 -9.58
C SER A 119 -13.20 10.08 -10.10
N LEU A 120 -13.45 10.32 -11.39
CA LEU A 120 -13.09 11.54 -12.07
C LEU A 120 -14.30 12.45 -12.24
N GLN A 121 -14.04 13.76 -12.38
CA GLN A 121 -15.04 14.79 -12.55
C GLN A 121 -14.63 15.78 -13.65
N LEU A 122 -15.57 16.59 -14.13
CA LEU A 122 -15.28 17.68 -15.03
C LEU A 122 -15.26 18.99 -14.27
N ASN A 123 -14.24 19.80 -14.50
CA ASN A 123 -14.25 21.18 -14.01
C ASN A 123 -15.04 22.11 -14.97
N ASN A 124 -15.16 23.38 -14.58
CA ASN A 124 -15.86 24.40 -15.37
C ASN A 124 -15.22 24.69 -16.74
N GLN A 125 -13.99 24.23 -16.98
CA GLN A 125 -13.26 24.40 -18.23
C GLN A 125 -13.37 23.17 -19.14
N GLY A 126 -14.10 22.12 -18.71
CA GLY A 126 -14.20 20.86 -19.45
C GLY A 126 -12.96 19.96 -19.33
N THR A 127 -12.08 20.22 -18.37
CA THR A 127 -10.92 19.37 -18.10
C THR A 127 -11.32 18.28 -17.12
N VAL A 128 -10.88 17.05 -17.37
CA VAL A 128 -11.08 15.93 -16.44
C VAL A 128 -10.14 16.09 -15.25
N VAL A 129 -10.71 16.09 -14.05
CA VAL A 129 -9.98 16.28 -12.79
C VAL A 129 -10.30 15.17 -11.79
N THR A 130 -9.42 14.98 -10.83
CA THR A 130 -9.69 14.14 -9.65
C THR A 130 -10.68 14.81 -8.72
N ALA A 131 -11.15 14.11 -7.69
CA ALA A 131 -12.00 14.68 -6.63
C ALA A 131 -11.37 15.90 -5.93
N ASP A 132 -10.04 15.98 -5.89
CA ASP A 132 -9.26 17.09 -5.32
C ASP A 132 -9.04 18.25 -6.31
N GLY A 133 -9.52 18.13 -7.55
CA GLY A 133 -9.39 19.15 -8.57
C GLY A 133 -8.09 19.10 -9.38
N PHE A 134 -7.28 18.04 -9.24
CA PHE A 134 -6.04 17.88 -10.01
C PHE A 134 -6.35 17.38 -11.42
N PRO A 135 -5.85 18.07 -12.49
CA PRO A 135 -6.10 17.67 -13.86
C PRO A 135 -5.41 16.34 -14.20
N VAL A 136 -6.15 15.46 -14.88
CA VAL A 136 -5.66 14.19 -15.40
C VAL A 136 -5.04 14.44 -16.77
N VAL A 137 -3.89 13.81 -17.01
CA VAL A 137 -3.14 13.97 -18.28
C VAL A 137 -3.77 13.07 -19.36
N GLY A 138 -4.04 13.65 -20.53
CA GLY A 138 -4.38 12.91 -21.74
C GLY A 138 -5.80 13.06 -22.28
N PRO A 139 -6.87 13.13 -21.47
CA PRO A 139 -8.25 13.09 -21.99
C PRO A 139 -8.65 14.29 -22.84
N GLY A 140 -7.82 15.36 -22.87
CA GLY A 140 -8.16 16.60 -23.59
C GLY A 140 -9.24 17.43 -22.89
N GLN A 141 -9.73 18.46 -23.56
CA GLN A 141 -10.84 19.28 -23.08
C GLN A 141 -12.16 18.77 -23.65
N ILE A 142 -13.10 18.46 -22.77
CA ILE A 142 -14.44 18.01 -23.14
C ILE A 142 -15.34 19.23 -23.28
N PRO A 143 -15.95 19.47 -24.46
CA PRO A 143 -16.86 20.60 -24.65
C PRO A 143 -18.05 20.52 -23.70
N GLN A 144 -18.45 21.63 -23.11
CA GLN A 144 -19.62 21.70 -22.20
C GLN A 144 -20.93 21.33 -22.91
N THR A 145 -20.95 21.41 -24.24
CA THR A 145 -22.10 21.04 -25.09
C THR A 145 -22.22 19.54 -25.32
N ALA A 146 -21.31 18.73 -24.75
CA ALA A 146 -21.29 17.28 -24.92
C ALA A 146 -22.56 16.63 -24.37
N THR A 147 -23.23 15.82 -25.18
CA THR A 147 -24.43 15.05 -24.80
C THR A 147 -24.06 13.75 -24.12
N SER A 148 -23.00 13.10 -24.57
CA SER A 148 -22.49 11.87 -23.97
C SER A 148 -20.98 11.76 -24.10
N ILE A 149 -20.36 11.10 -23.12
CA ILE A 149 -18.91 10.83 -23.07
C ILE A 149 -18.75 9.32 -23.03
N SER A 150 -17.96 8.76 -23.95
CA SER A 150 -17.61 7.34 -23.93
C SER A 150 -16.11 7.17 -24.00
N VAL A 151 -15.59 6.24 -23.19
CA VAL A 151 -14.18 5.89 -23.15
C VAL A 151 -14.03 4.42 -23.51
N ASN A 152 -13.21 4.15 -24.51
CA ASN A 152 -12.96 2.77 -24.91
C ASN A 152 -11.85 2.12 -24.06
N GLN A 153 -11.66 0.82 -24.22
CA GLN A 153 -10.66 0.04 -23.48
C GLN A 153 -9.21 0.51 -23.72
N SER A 154 -8.95 1.18 -24.86
CA SER A 154 -7.65 1.75 -25.18
C SER A 154 -7.45 3.16 -24.61
N GLY A 155 -8.42 3.67 -23.83
CA GLY A 155 -8.34 4.98 -23.20
C GLY A 155 -8.66 6.17 -24.11
N GLN A 156 -9.16 5.94 -25.31
CA GLN A 156 -9.61 7.01 -26.19
C GLN A 156 -10.94 7.57 -25.71
N VAL A 157 -11.03 8.89 -25.63
CA VAL A 157 -12.21 9.61 -25.18
C VAL A 157 -12.98 10.09 -26.40
N PHE A 158 -14.21 9.66 -26.52
CA PHE A 158 -15.14 10.05 -27.55
C PHE A 158 -16.26 10.89 -26.94
N VAL A 159 -16.59 11.96 -27.61
CA VAL A 159 -17.64 12.89 -27.19
C VAL A 159 -18.67 13.02 -28.31
N GLN A 160 -19.94 12.93 -27.95
CA GLN A 160 -21.03 13.18 -28.86
C GLN A 160 -21.58 14.59 -28.66
N LEU A 161 -21.56 15.39 -29.72
CA LEU A 161 -22.12 16.73 -29.73
C LEU A 161 -23.58 16.73 -30.22
N PRO A 162 -24.43 17.66 -29.73
CA PRO A 162 -25.80 17.78 -30.19
C PRO A 162 -25.82 18.10 -31.70
N GLY A 163 -26.61 17.31 -32.45
CA GLY A 163 -26.74 17.49 -33.90
C GLY A 163 -25.69 16.77 -34.75
N GLN A 164 -24.74 16.04 -34.14
CA GLN A 164 -23.79 15.18 -34.83
C GLN A 164 -24.07 13.71 -34.50
N ASN A 165 -24.18 12.86 -35.53
CA ASN A 165 -24.37 11.42 -35.33
C ASN A 165 -23.05 10.65 -35.15
N THR A 166 -21.91 11.30 -35.38
CA THR A 166 -20.58 10.70 -35.23
C THR A 166 -19.91 11.20 -33.96
N ALA A 167 -19.47 10.26 -33.13
CA ALA A 167 -18.67 10.58 -31.94
C ALA A 167 -17.29 11.09 -32.37
N GLN A 168 -16.86 12.20 -31.79
CA GLN A 168 -15.57 12.81 -32.08
C GLN A 168 -14.56 12.41 -30.98
N GLN A 169 -13.37 11.98 -31.37
CA GLN A 169 -12.28 11.73 -30.44
C GLN A 169 -11.69 13.07 -29.97
N VAL A 170 -11.68 13.29 -28.65
CA VAL A 170 -11.16 14.53 -28.04
C VAL A 170 -9.75 14.32 -27.48
N GLY A 171 -9.45 13.13 -27.00
CA GLY A 171 -8.15 12.82 -26.41
C GLY A 171 -7.99 11.35 -26.10
N GLN A 172 -6.89 11.01 -25.42
CA GLN A 172 -6.62 9.65 -24.98
C GLN A 172 -5.91 9.69 -23.62
N PHE A 173 -6.39 8.90 -22.67
CA PHE A 173 -5.73 8.73 -21.38
C PHE A 173 -4.35 8.09 -21.55
N THR A 174 -3.36 8.72 -20.96
CA THR A 174 -2.02 8.15 -20.81
C THR A 174 -1.88 7.53 -19.44
N MET A 175 -1.37 6.32 -19.40
CA MET A 175 -1.13 5.57 -18.18
C MET A 175 0.36 5.44 -17.94
N ALA A 176 0.75 5.28 -16.68
CA ALA A 176 2.12 5.02 -16.31
C ALA A 176 2.24 3.69 -15.59
N THR A 177 3.33 2.98 -15.84
CA THR A 177 3.70 1.76 -15.09
C THR A 177 5.08 1.95 -14.50
N PHE A 178 5.33 1.25 -13.39
CA PHE A 178 6.61 1.27 -12.69
C PHE A 178 7.19 -0.12 -12.59
N VAL A 179 8.52 -0.21 -12.57
CA VAL A 179 9.22 -1.47 -12.37
C VAL A 179 8.99 -1.96 -10.95
N ASN A 180 9.08 -1.06 -9.97
CA ASN A 180 8.84 -1.35 -8.57
C ASN A 180 7.76 -0.43 -8.00
N GLU A 181 6.52 -0.90 -7.99
CA GLU A 181 5.37 -0.15 -7.49
C GLU A 181 5.45 0.09 -5.96
N ALA A 182 6.10 -0.82 -5.21
CA ALA A 182 6.26 -0.67 -3.76
C ALA A 182 7.21 0.48 -3.37
N GLY A 183 8.07 0.91 -4.28
CA GLY A 183 8.99 2.04 -4.09
C GLY A 183 8.34 3.42 -4.30
N LEU A 184 7.07 3.49 -4.68
CA LEU A 184 6.36 4.76 -4.86
C LEU A 184 6.13 5.46 -3.50
N LEU A 185 6.35 6.78 -3.47
CA LEU A 185 6.10 7.60 -2.29
C LEU A 185 4.62 8.05 -2.26
N PRO A 186 3.86 7.70 -1.25
CA PRO A 186 2.48 8.19 -1.10
C PRO A 186 2.50 9.64 -0.61
N ILE A 187 1.76 10.50 -1.29
CA ILE A 187 1.61 11.93 -0.94
C ILE A 187 0.23 12.26 -0.35
N GLY A 188 -0.60 11.25 -0.12
CA GLY A 188 -2.01 11.41 0.29
C GLY A 188 -2.98 11.35 -0.90
N ASN A 189 -4.29 11.37 -0.63
CA ASN A 189 -5.37 11.38 -1.63
C ASN A 189 -5.23 10.26 -2.67
N THR A 190 -4.80 9.06 -2.23
CA THR A 190 -4.51 7.89 -3.09
C THR A 190 -3.53 8.19 -4.24
N SER A 191 -2.71 9.23 -4.11
CA SER A 191 -1.73 9.66 -5.09
C SER A 191 -0.32 9.32 -4.66
N PHE A 192 0.54 9.05 -5.65
CA PHE A 192 1.91 8.58 -5.48
C PHE A 192 2.88 9.44 -6.28
N MET A 193 4.08 9.62 -5.79
CA MET A 193 5.20 10.20 -6.53
C MET A 193 6.27 9.15 -6.81
N PRO A 194 6.97 9.24 -7.95
CA PRO A 194 8.08 8.35 -8.25
C PRO A 194 9.27 8.65 -7.34
N THR A 195 10.04 7.63 -7.03
CA THR A 195 11.29 7.74 -6.27
C THR A 195 12.42 7.02 -7.01
N ALA A 196 13.65 7.20 -6.58
CA ALA A 196 14.77 6.42 -7.09
C ALA A 196 14.58 4.90 -6.92
N ALA A 197 13.77 4.47 -5.93
CA ALA A 197 13.49 3.06 -5.66
C ALA A 197 12.37 2.50 -6.57
N SER A 198 11.44 3.33 -7.05
CA SER A 198 10.40 2.90 -8.00
C SER A 198 10.91 2.79 -9.45
N GLY A 199 11.97 3.52 -9.75
CA GLY A 199 12.39 3.79 -11.12
C GLY A 199 11.52 4.84 -11.80
N ASP A 200 11.89 5.18 -13.05
CA ASP A 200 11.16 6.14 -13.86
C ASP A 200 9.81 5.59 -14.33
N ALA A 201 8.85 6.49 -14.50
CA ALA A 201 7.55 6.15 -15.04
C ALA A 201 7.64 5.77 -16.52
N VAL A 202 7.25 4.56 -16.85
CA VAL A 202 7.08 4.14 -18.25
C VAL A 202 5.67 4.48 -18.67
N THR A 203 5.54 5.50 -19.53
CA THR A 203 4.25 5.97 -20.04
C THR A 203 3.81 5.14 -21.24
N GLY A 204 2.52 4.80 -21.29
CA GLY A 204 1.94 4.05 -22.38
C GLY A 204 0.44 4.33 -22.53
N THR A 205 -0.12 3.86 -23.62
CA THR A 205 -1.58 3.86 -23.82
C THR A 205 -2.19 2.58 -23.24
N ALA A 206 -3.42 2.67 -22.76
CA ALA A 206 -4.14 1.50 -22.25
C ALA A 206 -4.22 0.38 -23.30
N GLY A 207 -4.04 -0.86 -22.86
CA GLY A 207 -4.09 -2.05 -23.73
C GLY A 207 -2.79 -2.35 -24.48
N THR A 208 -1.73 -1.57 -24.32
CA THR A 208 -0.39 -1.92 -24.84
C THR A 208 0.30 -2.94 -23.92
N ALA A 209 1.32 -3.61 -24.45
CA ALA A 209 2.04 -4.65 -23.69
C ALA A 209 2.57 -4.10 -22.35
N GLY A 210 2.15 -4.74 -21.25
CA GLY A 210 2.53 -4.36 -19.90
C GLY A 210 1.64 -3.28 -19.24
N VAL A 211 0.70 -2.68 -19.99
CA VAL A 211 -0.25 -1.68 -19.49
C VAL A 211 -1.66 -2.27 -19.50
N GLY A 212 -2.40 -2.10 -18.41
CA GLY A 212 -3.78 -2.56 -18.30
C GLY A 212 -4.74 -1.86 -19.26
N THR A 213 -5.98 -2.31 -19.30
CA THR A 213 -7.08 -1.71 -20.09
C THR A 213 -7.94 -0.83 -19.18
N LEU A 214 -8.67 0.12 -19.79
CA LEU A 214 -9.63 0.97 -19.09
C LEU A 214 -11.04 0.40 -19.20
N GLN A 215 -11.80 0.54 -18.12
CA GLN A 215 -13.21 0.15 -18.07
C GLN A 215 -14.03 1.32 -17.56
N GLN A 216 -14.94 1.82 -18.40
CA GLN A 216 -15.83 2.93 -18.09
C GLN A 216 -17.02 2.47 -17.23
N GLY A 217 -17.48 3.33 -16.31
CA GLY A 217 -18.60 3.02 -15.40
C GLY A 217 -18.21 2.09 -14.25
N PHE A 218 -16.94 1.98 -13.97
CA PHE A 218 -16.40 1.21 -12.84
C PHE A 218 -15.38 2.05 -12.06
N VAL A 219 -15.27 1.75 -10.77
CA VAL A 219 -14.19 2.23 -9.91
C VAL A 219 -13.50 1.04 -9.27
N GLU A 220 -12.22 1.19 -9.01
CA GLU A 220 -11.46 0.18 -8.26
C GLU A 220 -11.68 0.39 -6.77
N ALA A 221 -12.25 -0.60 -6.08
CA ALA A 221 -12.37 -0.61 -4.64
C ALA A 221 -11.01 -0.86 -3.98
N SER A 222 -10.92 -0.57 -2.69
CA SER A 222 -9.79 -0.97 -1.87
C SER A 222 -9.54 -2.48 -1.95
N ASN A 223 -8.28 -2.90 -2.00
CA ASN A 223 -7.91 -4.33 -1.94
C ASN A 223 -7.81 -4.86 -0.49
N VAL A 224 -8.39 -4.14 0.47
CA VAL A 224 -8.45 -4.52 1.88
C VAL A 224 -9.62 -5.48 2.10
N ASN A 225 -9.36 -6.60 2.79
CA ASN A 225 -10.42 -7.51 3.24
C ASN A 225 -10.70 -7.28 4.73
N ALA A 226 -11.89 -6.76 5.04
CA ALA A 226 -12.28 -6.38 6.40
C ALA A 226 -12.15 -7.55 7.41
N VAL A 227 -12.58 -8.75 7.03
CA VAL A 227 -12.56 -9.92 7.93
C VAL A 227 -11.12 -10.31 8.28
N ASN A 228 -10.23 -10.31 7.28
CA ASN A 228 -8.83 -10.62 7.48
C ASN A 228 -8.12 -9.57 8.34
N GLU A 229 -8.40 -8.28 8.10
CA GLU A 229 -7.78 -7.20 8.88
C GLU A 229 -8.27 -7.20 10.33
N VAL A 230 -9.57 -7.43 10.60
CA VAL A 230 -10.10 -7.54 11.97
C VAL A 230 -9.50 -8.74 12.70
N THR A 231 -9.37 -9.87 12.03
CA THR A 231 -8.73 -11.06 12.62
C THR A 231 -7.26 -10.80 12.95
N SER A 232 -6.54 -10.12 12.04
CA SER A 232 -5.15 -9.71 12.24
C SER A 232 -5.02 -8.71 13.39
N LEU A 233 -5.97 -7.77 13.53
CA LEU A 233 -6.03 -6.81 14.63
C LEU A 233 -6.18 -7.51 15.98
N ILE A 234 -7.11 -8.46 16.09
CA ILE A 234 -7.31 -9.23 17.32
C ILE A 234 -6.04 -10.02 17.69
N THR A 235 -5.39 -10.61 16.69
CA THR A 235 -4.15 -11.35 16.89
C THR A 235 -3.02 -10.44 17.37
N ALA A 236 -2.87 -9.25 16.78
CA ALA A 236 -1.87 -8.27 17.17
C ALA A 236 -2.11 -7.72 18.58
N GLN A 237 -3.38 -7.45 18.94
CA GLN A 237 -3.77 -7.03 20.29
C GLN A 237 -3.44 -8.11 21.34
N ARG A 238 -3.78 -9.37 21.07
CA ARG A 238 -3.44 -10.48 21.96
C ARG A 238 -1.92 -10.66 22.12
N ALA A 239 -1.17 -10.50 21.02
CA ALA A 239 0.29 -10.57 21.07
C ALA A 239 0.88 -9.43 21.91
N TYR A 240 0.33 -8.21 21.79
CA TYR A 240 0.69 -7.08 22.65
C TYR A 240 0.42 -7.36 24.13
N GLU A 241 -0.77 -7.88 24.46
CA GLU A 241 -1.12 -8.27 25.83
C GLU A 241 -0.19 -9.34 26.39
N MET A 242 0.16 -10.35 25.59
CA MET A 242 1.11 -11.40 26.00
C MET A 242 2.48 -10.82 26.31
N ASN A 243 3.00 -9.92 25.47
CA ASN A 243 4.28 -9.24 25.72
C ASN A 243 4.22 -8.38 26.98
N SER A 244 3.11 -7.70 27.24
CA SER A 244 2.88 -6.95 28.50
C SER A 244 2.91 -7.85 29.73
N LYS A 245 2.28 -9.03 29.67
CA LYS A 245 2.34 -10.03 30.75
C LYS A 245 3.77 -10.55 31.00
N VAL A 246 4.57 -10.73 29.94
CA VAL A 246 5.99 -11.10 30.07
C VAL A 246 6.76 -10.03 30.84
N ILE A 247 6.51 -8.76 30.59
CA ILE A 247 7.13 -7.66 31.32
C ILE A 247 6.73 -7.70 32.80
N GLN A 248 5.42 -7.82 33.09
CA GLN A 248 4.92 -7.92 34.46
C GLN A 248 5.52 -9.11 35.23
N ALA A 249 5.60 -10.28 34.59
CA ALA A 249 6.22 -11.46 35.19
C ALA A 249 7.72 -11.26 35.42
N SER A 250 8.42 -10.58 34.51
CA SER A 250 9.84 -10.24 34.68
C SER A 250 10.06 -9.27 35.83
N ASP A 251 9.19 -8.27 36.01
CA ASP A 251 9.27 -7.32 37.13
C ASP A 251 8.98 -8.05 38.47
N GLN A 252 8.01 -8.96 38.50
CA GLN A 252 7.76 -9.76 39.69
C GLN A 252 8.96 -10.62 40.07
N MET A 253 9.61 -11.27 39.10
CA MET A 253 10.82 -12.06 39.38
C MET A 253 11.96 -11.17 39.93
N LEU A 254 12.11 -9.95 39.42
CA LEU A 254 13.10 -8.98 39.93
C LEU A 254 12.78 -8.53 41.35
N ASN A 255 11.52 -8.29 41.66
CA ASN A 255 11.10 -7.92 43.04
C ASN A 255 11.38 -9.05 44.03
N VAL A 256 11.12 -10.31 43.65
CA VAL A 256 11.45 -11.47 44.49
C VAL A 256 12.97 -11.57 44.72
N VAL A 257 13.80 -11.36 43.66
CA VAL A 257 15.26 -11.38 43.81
C VAL A 257 15.74 -10.27 44.71
N ASN A 258 15.14 -9.08 44.67
CA ASN A 258 15.47 -7.95 45.53
C ASN A 258 15.06 -8.20 46.99
N GLN A 259 14.00 -8.95 47.26
CA GLN A 259 13.56 -9.31 48.61
C GLN A 259 14.41 -10.39 49.26
N LEU A 260 15.15 -11.17 48.46
CA LEU A 260 16.09 -12.21 48.94
C LEU A 260 17.47 -11.68 49.28
N ARG A 261 17.72 -10.41 49.10
CA ARG A 261 18.98 -9.70 49.38
C ARG A 261 18.90 -8.86 50.64
#